data_1db712e75789db47e3915cd99078f87e
#
_entry.id   1db712e75789db47e3915cd99078f87e
#
_cell.length_a   1.000
_cell.length_b   1.000
_cell.length_c   1.000
_cell.angle_alpha   90.00
_cell.angle_beta   90.00
_cell.angle_gamma   90.00
#
_symmetry.space_group_name_H-M   'P 1'
#
loop_
_entity.id
_entity.type
_entity.pdbx_description
1 polymer ?
#
loop_
_entity_poly.entity_id
_entity_poly.type
_entity_poly.pdbx_seq_one_letter_code
_entity_poly.pdbx_strand_id
1 'polypeptide(L)'
;MNGIKKNVIIVAGIFLLAMGICALIAKAIYTRKTLGELTFEPDYYWAEEKADTDKWDFRKTYAGYDYFLYIPPEYKNDRHNESLKVPLFVLFHGSENKGISLGRYGRMFTDKKIQSIRSCAVLVLLARCGYYSDCHDTSMLIQNVIIQNECIDKKNIVAFGHSQGAYYAVKLACYEPRLFKAVISGSGYYQITHRELLKVLPIQFWFGLSKNDKGIYEQGCTTGPLLEKFCKNSVYAEYENRGHFWVELDDVAPGSGRVFLEWLDKVLKEA
;
A
#
# COMPACT_ATOMS: atom_id res chain seq x y z
N MET A 1 -56.60 -10.86 -26.82
CA MET A 1 -55.84 -10.89 -25.55
C MET A 1 -54.30 -10.96 -25.69
N ASN A 2 -53.75 -11.47 -26.76
CA ASN A 2 -52.31 -11.63 -26.92
C ASN A 2 -51.49 -10.33 -27.18
N GLY A 3 -52.12 -9.32 -27.83
CA GLY A 3 -51.40 -8.07 -28.15
C GLY A 3 -51.14 -7.17 -26.94
N ILE A 4 -52.08 -7.10 -26.02
CA ILE A 4 -51.95 -6.24 -24.81
C ILE A 4 -50.84 -6.78 -23.89
N LYS A 5 -50.75 -8.11 -23.69
CA LYS A 5 -49.69 -8.72 -22.88
C LYS A 5 -48.26 -8.46 -23.47
N LYS A 6 -48.17 -8.52 -24.81
CA LYS A 6 -46.88 -8.27 -25.50
C LYS A 6 -46.43 -6.81 -25.33
N ASN A 7 -47.34 -5.86 -25.45
CA ASN A 7 -47.04 -4.45 -25.26
C ASN A 7 -46.67 -4.11 -23.80
N VAL A 8 -47.32 -4.74 -22.82
CA VAL A 8 -46.98 -4.56 -21.40
C VAL A 8 -45.55 -5.08 -21.10
N ILE A 9 -45.16 -6.23 -21.67
CA ILE A 9 -43.81 -6.78 -21.50
C ILE A 9 -42.74 -5.86 -22.13
N ILE A 10 -43.00 -5.31 -23.31
CA ILE A 10 -42.10 -4.39 -23.99
C ILE A 10 -41.94 -3.11 -23.18
N VAL A 11 -43.02 -2.52 -22.69
CA VAL A 11 -42.99 -1.29 -21.87
C VAL A 11 -42.26 -1.55 -20.55
N ALA A 12 -42.47 -2.65 -19.90
CA ALA A 12 -41.75 -3.03 -18.67
C ALA A 12 -40.24 -3.23 -18.93
N GLY A 13 -39.88 -3.85 -20.05
CA GLY A 13 -38.49 -4.02 -20.46
C GLY A 13 -37.78 -2.71 -20.73
N ILE A 14 -38.43 -1.77 -21.42
CA ILE A 14 -37.91 -0.40 -21.68
C ILE A 14 -37.75 0.34 -20.36
N PHE A 15 -38.69 0.24 -19.44
CA PHE A 15 -38.60 0.90 -18.13
C PHE A 15 -37.48 0.37 -17.28
N LEU A 16 -37.24 -0.94 -17.24
CA LEU A 16 -36.13 -1.57 -16.54
C LEU A 16 -34.78 -1.17 -17.14
N LEU A 17 -34.70 -1.11 -18.47
CA LEU A 17 -33.48 -0.65 -19.16
C LEU A 17 -33.20 0.82 -18.85
N ALA A 18 -34.22 1.68 -18.87
CA ALA A 18 -34.07 3.09 -18.52
C ALA A 18 -33.63 3.27 -17.07
N MET A 19 -34.19 2.52 -16.13
CA MET A 19 -33.71 2.54 -14.72
C MET A 19 -32.27 2.07 -14.57
N GLY A 20 -31.85 1.03 -15.30
CA GLY A 20 -30.48 0.56 -15.32
C GLY A 20 -29.51 1.63 -15.84
N ILE A 21 -29.86 2.31 -16.92
CA ILE A 21 -29.07 3.42 -17.48
C ILE A 21 -29.00 4.59 -16.50
N CYS A 22 -30.12 4.97 -15.88
CA CYS A 22 -30.14 6.04 -14.86
C CYS A 22 -29.27 5.69 -13.65
N ALA A 23 -29.27 4.44 -13.20
CA ALA A 23 -28.43 3.98 -12.10
C ALA A 23 -26.94 4.03 -12.47
N LEU A 24 -26.58 3.66 -13.70
CA LEU A 24 -25.21 3.74 -14.21
C LEU A 24 -24.75 5.20 -14.33
N ILE A 25 -25.61 6.09 -14.84
CA ILE A 25 -25.32 7.53 -14.94
C ILE A 25 -25.18 8.13 -13.54
N ALA A 26 -26.09 7.82 -12.61
CA ALA A 26 -26.00 8.29 -11.23
C ALA A 26 -24.72 7.81 -10.54
N LYS A 27 -24.34 6.54 -10.75
CA LYS A 27 -23.06 6.00 -10.27
C LYS A 27 -21.87 6.73 -10.89
N ALA A 28 -21.89 6.97 -12.20
CA ALA A 28 -20.83 7.69 -12.89
C ALA A 28 -20.71 9.15 -12.42
N ILE A 29 -21.84 9.84 -12.22
CA ILE A 29 -21.89 11.21 -11.70
C ILE A 29 -21.39 11.24 -10.25
N TYR A 30 -21.84 10.30 -9.40
CA TYR A 30 -21.39 10.18 -8.02
C TYR A 30 -19.89 9.92 -7.95
N THR A 31 -19.39 8.96 -8.75
CA THR A 31 -17.95 8.66 -8.82
C THR A 31 -17.16 9.86 -9.32
N ARG A 32 -17.66 10.57 -10.33
CA ARG A 32 -16.99 11.78 -10.87
C ARG A 32 -17.03 12.93 -9.89
N LYS A 33 -18.13 13.13 -9.16
CA LYS A 33 -18.28 14.16 -8.15
C LYS A 33 -17.37 13.88 -6.95
N THR A 34 -17.36 12.64 -6.44
CA THR A 34 -16.46 12.23 -5.35
C THR A 34 -15.00 12.28 -5.77
N LEU A 35 -14.65 11.91 -7.00
CA LEU A 35 -13.31 12.07 -7.56
C LEU A 35 -12.92 13.53 -7.74
N GLY A 36 -13.88 14.41 -8.06
CA GLY A 36 -13.64 15.85 -8.21
C GLY A 36 -13.55 16.61 -6.89
N GLU A 37 -14.30 16.18 -5.88
CA GLU A 37 -14.28 16.80 -4.53
C GLU A 37 -13.08 16.34 -3.69
N LEU A 38 -12.47 15.22 -4.06
CA LEU A 38 -11.25 14.68 -3.45
C LEU A 38 -10.01 15.01 -4.29
N THR A 39 -9.99 16.18 -4.91
CA THR A 39 -8.76 16.65 -5.55
C THR A 39 -7.71 16.80 -4.48
N PHE A 40 -6.68 15.98 -4.58
CA PHE A 40 -5.46 16.17 -3.85
C PHE A 40 -4.91 17.54 -4.22
N GLU A 41 -4.84 18.45 -3.24
CA GLU A 41 -4.14 19.72 -3.40
C GLU A 41 -2.69 19.52 -2.96
N PRO A 42 -1.76 19.36 -3.89
CA PRO A 42 -0.34 19.12 -3.57
C PRO A 42 0.21 20.21 -2.64
N ASP A 43 -0.24 21.43 -2.81
CA ASP A 43 0.23 22.58 -2.05
C ASP A 43 -0.05 22.50 -0.54
N TYR A 44 -1.15 21.85 -0.16
CA TYR A 44 -1.48 21.69 1.26
C TYR A 44 -0.54 20.74 1.99
N TYR A 45 -0.13 19.68 1.34
CA TYR A 45 0.80 18.68 1.91
C TYR A 45 2.25 19.15 1.91
N TRP A 46 2.56 20.04 1.00
CA TRP A 46 3.90 20.58 0.85
C TRP A 46 4.18 21.75 1.80
N ALA A 47 3.14 22.47 2.25
CA ALA A 47 3.30 23.67 3.07
C ALA A 47 3.98 23.38 4.43
N GLU A 48 3.76 22.21 5.02
CA GLU A 48 4.38 21.81 6.28
C GLU A 48 5.79 21.22 6.12
N GLU A 49 6.16 20.79 4.91
CA GLU A 49 7.39 20.03 4.64
C GLU A 49 8.31 20.63 3.58
N LYS A 50 8.19 21.94 3.33
CA LYS A 50 9.04 22.64 2.33
C LYS A 50 10.54 22.37 2.41
N ALA A 51 11.05 21.95 3.56
CA ALA A 51 12.46 21.67 3.76
C ALA A 51 12.96 20.36 3.09
N ASP A 52 12.07 19.42 2.78
CA ASP A 52 12.44 18.10 2.22
C ASP A 52 11.87 17.86 0.81
N THR A 53 11.10 18.81 0.25
CA THR A 53 10.41 18.65 -1.03
C THR A 53 11.34 18.52 -2.24
N ASP A 54 12.52 19.11 -2.19
CA ASP A 54 13.48 19.05 -3.29
C ASP A 54 14.01 17.64 -3.58
N LYS A 55 13.74 16.70 -2.68
CA LYS A 55 14.17 15.30 -2.81
C LYS A 55 13.19 14.41 -3.54
N TRP A 56 11.93 14.83 -3.63
CA TRP A 56 10.83 14.01 -4.13
C TRP A 56 10.37 14.41 -5.52
N ASP A 57 10.18 13.42 -6.41
CA ASP A 57 9.51 13.60 -7.69
C ASP A 57 8.02 13.30 -7.54
N PHE A 58 7.18 14.33 -7.64
CA PHE A 58 5.72 14.16 -7.68
C PHE A 58 5.25 13.79 -9.08
N ARG A 59 4.42 12.75 -9.17
CA ARG A 59 3.86 12.25 -10.43
C ARG A 59 2.35 12.10 -10.35
N LYS A 60 1.63 12.58 -11.38
CA LYS A 60 0.20 12.37 -11.56
C LYS A 60 -0.07 11.20 -12.48
N THR A 61 -1.08 10.37 -12.15
CA THR A 61 -1.49 9.25 -12.97
C THR A 61 -2.95 9.36 -13.39
N TYR A 62 -3.30 8.70 -14.50
CA TYR A 62 -4.68 8.58 -14.95
C TYR A 62 -5.46 7.52 -14.17
N ALA A 63 -4.78 6.56 -13.54
CA ALA A 63 -5.38 5.47 -12.79
C ALA A 63 -5.93 5.87 -11.41
N GLY A 64 -5.89 7.15 -11.05
CA GLY A 64 -6.43 7.64 -9.79
C GLY A 64 -5.48 7.59 -8.61
N TYR A 65 -4.23 7.18 -8.83
CA TYR A 65 -3.16 7.25 -7.84
C TYR A 65 -2.12 8.27 -8.28
N ASP A 66 -1.96 9.31 -7.50
CA ASP A 66 -0.76 10.14 -7.59
C ASP A 66 0.32 9.51 -6.71
N TYR A 67 1.57 9.79 -6.99
CA TYR A 67 2.66 9.23 -6.20
C TYR A 67 3.84 10.18 -6.08
N PHE A 68 4.60 9.97 -5.03
CA PHE A 68 5.90 10.60 -4.83
C PHE A 68 6.98 9.54 -4.90
N LEU A 69 8.02 9.83 -5.63
CA LEU A 69 9.16 8.93 -5.80
C LEU A 69 10.43 9.62 -5.31
N TYR A 70 11.09 9.00 -4.36
CA TYR A 70 12.43 9.35 -3.93
C TYR A 70 13.41 8.32 -4.48
N ILE A 71 14.44 8.81 -5.17
CA ILE A 71 15.61 8.03 -5.56
C ILE A 71 16.83 8.66 -4.86
N PRO A 72 17.67 7.91 -4.15
CA PRO A 72 18.85 8.46 -3.52
C PRO A 72 19.74 9.18 -4.55
N PRO A 73 20.29 10.37 -4.22
CA PRO A 73 20.98 11.22 -5.18
C PRO A 73 22.12 10.53 -5.94
N GLU A 74 22.84 9.64 -5.27
CA GLU A 74 23.95 8.86 -5.85
C GLU A 74 23.50 7.94 -6.98
N TYR A 75 22.22 7.51 -6.98
CA TYR A 75 21.65 6.65 -8.03
C TYR A 75 20.92 7.44 -9.12
N LYS A 76 20.57 8.72 -8.88
CA LYS A 76 19.98 9.58 -9.92
C LYS A 76 20.98 9.89 -11.04
N ASN A 77 22.25 10.02 -10.71
CA ASN A 77 23.30 10.48 -11.62
C ASN A 77 23.99 9.34 -12.38
N ASP A 78 23.89 8.11 -11.90
CA ASP A 78 24.56 6.94 -12.50
C ASP A 78 23.55 5.91 -13.02
N ARG A 79 22.65 6.37 -13.92
CA ARG A 79 21.55 5.55 -14.48
C ARG A 79 22.04 4.34 -15.31
N HIS A 80 23.32 4.32 -15.66
CA HIS A 80 23.91 3.29 -16.53
C HIS A 80 24.75 2.26 -15.78
N ASN A 81 24.87 2.40 -14.44
CA ASN A 81 25.62 1.43 -13.65
C ASN A 81 24.73 0.28 -13.22
N GLU A 82 24.64 -0.77 -14.05
CA GLU A 82 23.86 -1.98 -13.76
C GLU A 82 24.26 -2.69 -12.47
N SER A 83 25.44 -2.38 -11.92
CA SER A 83 25.92 -2.98 -10.68
C SER A 83 25.35 -2.31 -9.41
N LEU A 84 24.86 -1.08 -9.53
CA LEU A 84 24.31 -0.33 -8.40
C LEU A 84 22.78 -0.42 -8.38
N LYS A 85 22.25 -1.29 -7.55
CA LYS A 85 20.81 -1.50 -7.36
C LYS A 85 20.39 -1.17 -5.94
N VAL A 86 19.24 -0.50 -5.79
CA VAL A 86 18.62 -0.18 -4.50
C VAL A 86 17.28 -0.86 -4.32
N PRO A 87 16.94 -1.33 -3.11
CA PRO A 87 15.59 -1.78 -2.80
C PRO A 87 14.58 -0.65 -2.96
N LEU A 88 13.34 -1.00 -3.27
CA LEU A 88 12.22 -0.08 -3.31
C LEU A 88 11.26 -0.34 -2.15
N PHE A 89 10.99 0.69 -1.36
CA PHE A 89 9.90 0.70 -0.39
C PHE A 89 8.66 1.34 -0.99
N VAL A 90 7.56 0.60 -1.02
CA VAL A 90 6.27 1.07 -1.49
C VAL A 90 5.37 1.33 -0.29
N LEU A 91 5.03 2.59 -0.05
CA LEU A 91 4.31 3.01 1.15
C LEU A 91 2.83 3.25 0.85
N PHE A 92 1.98 2.66 1.68
CA PHE A 92 0.54 2.76 1.63
C PHE A 92 0.03 3.45 2.90
N HIS A 93 -0.55 4.65 2.75
CA HIS A 93 -1.08 5.42 3.87
C HIS A 93 -2.39 4.84 4.43
N GLY A 94 -2.79 5.26 5.63
CA GLY A 94 -4.07 4.93 6.24
C GLY A 94 -5.25 5.66 5.59
N SER A 95 -6.44 5.53 6.18
CA SER A 95 -7.68 6.17 5.71
C SER A 95 -7.78 7.67 6.01
N GLU A 96 -6.74 8.27 6.53
CA GLU A 96 -6.70 9.69 6.86
C GLU A 96 -6.74 10.51 5.57
N ASN A 97 -7.87 11.18 5.34
CA ASN A 97 -8.11 11.94 4.11
C ASN A 97 -7.39 13.29 4.03
N LYS A 98 -6.68 13.70 5.07
CA LYS A 98 -6.04 15.02 5.13
C LYS A 98 -4.63 14.90 5.69
N GLY A 99 -3.64 15.24 4.85
CA GLY A 99 -2.33 15.62 5.34
C GLY A 99 -1.59 14.55 6.11
N ILE A 100 -1.72 13.30 5.71
CA ILE A 100 -0.63 12.42 6.06
C ILE A 100 0.55 13.01 5.34
N SER A 101 1.30 13.68 6.14
CA SER A 101 2.52 14.18 5.64
C SER A 101 3.28 12.99 5.07
N LEU A 102 3.59 13.05 3.79
CA LEU A 102 4.62 12.24 3.19
C LEU A 102 5.83 12.15 4.10
N GLY A 103 6.13 13.25 4.80
CA GLY A 103 7.11 13.33 5.83
C GLY A 103 7.02 12.24 6.86
N ARG A 104 5.86 11.91 7.33
CA ARG A 104 5.78 10.89 8.36
C ARG A 104 6.09 9.49 7.83
N TYR A 105 5.52 9.08 6.69
CA TYR A 105 5.81 7.78 6.08
C TYR A 105 7.14 7.78 5.33
N GLY A 106 7.39 8.81 4.54
CA GLY A 106 8.59 8.91 3.73
C GLY A 106 9.84 9.20 4.54
N ARG A 107 9.79 10.04 5.58
CA ARG A 107 10.95 10.38 6.41
C ARG A 107 11.60 9.17 7.04
N MET A 108 10.79 8.22 7.51
CA MET A 108 11.33 6.99 8.10
C MET A 108 12.35 6.33 7.18
N PHE A 109 12.08 6.27 5.88
CA PHE A 109 12.96 5.62 4.91
C PHE A 109 13.91 6.59 4.19
N THR A 110 13.63 7.90 4.16
CA THR A 110 14.53 8.90 3.59
C THR A 110 15.46 9.55 4.62
N ASP A 111 15.31 9.21 5.90
CA ASP A 111 16.19 9.66 6.97
C ASP A 111 17.63 9.23 6.70
N LYS A 112 18.59 10.13 6.97
CA LYS A 112 20.00 9.87 6.74
C LYS A 112 20.52 8.63 7.47
N LYS A 113 19.99 8.34 8.65
CA LYS A 113 20.36 7.15 9.42
C LYS A 113 20.00 5.87 8.67
N ILE A 114 18.80 5.81 8.11
CA ILE A 114 18.36 4.64 7.31
C ILE A 114 19.12 4.55 6.01
N GLN A 115 19.24 5.66 5.28
CA GLN A 115 19.98 5.71 4.01
C GLN A 115 21.46 5.35 4.20
N SER A 116 22.07 5.66 5.36
CA SER A 116 23.46 5.26 5.66
C SER A 116 23.61 3.77 6.00
N ILE A 117 22.57 3.14 6.55
CA ILE A 117 22.55 1.68 6.79
C ILE A 117 22.31 0.95 5.47
N ARG A 118 21.31 1.41 4.71
CA ARG A 118 20.99 0.89 3.40
C ARG A 118 20.27 1.93 2.56
N SER A 119 20.94 2.41 1.50
CA SER A 119 20.30 3.26 0.50
C SER A 119 19.09 2.55 -0.09
N CYS A 120 17.97 3.26 -0.19
CA CYS A 120 16.73 2.73 -0.74
C CYS A 120 15.93 3.80 -1.49
N ALA A 121 15.25 3.39 -2.55
CA ALA A 121 14.22 4.19 -3.19
C ALA A 121 12.91 4.07 -2.40
N VAL A 122 12.10 5.14 -2.43
CA VAL A 122 10.82 5.18 -1.71
C VAL A 122 9.72 5.68 -2.64
N LEU A 123 8.68 4.90 -2.78
CA LEU A 123 7.48 5.21 -3.54
C LEU A 123 6.31 5.36 -2.57
N VAL A 124 5.73 6.56 -2.49
CA VAL A 124 4.53 6.80 -1.70
C VAL A 124 3.34 6.93 -2.64
N LEU A 125 2.40 6.03 -2.55
CA LEU A 125 1.17 6.05 -3.32
C LEU A 125 0.10 6.85 -2.58
N LEU A 126 -0.58 7.74 -3.31
CA LEU A 126 -1.64 8.58 -2.80
C LEU A 126 -2.97 8.16 -3.41
N ALA A 127 -3.81 7.58 -2.60
CA ALA A 127 -5.16 7.20 -3.02
C ALA A 127 -6.07 8.44 -3.08
N ARG A 128 -6.50 8.88 -4.27
CA ARG A 128 -7.34 10.09 -4.46
C ARG A 128 -8.62 10.09 -3.65
N CYS A 129 -9.21 8.92 -3.45
CA CYS A 129 -10.47 8.77 -2.71
C CYS A 129 -10.25 8.35 -1.25
N GLY A 130 -9.04 8.50 -0.72
CA GLY A 130 -8.69 8.01 0.60
C GLY A 130 -8.69 6.48 0.73
N TYR A 131 -8.98 5.74 -0.34
CA TYR A 131 -9.05 4.28 -0.37
C TYR A 131 -8.32 3.68 -1.57
N TYR A 132 -7.56 2.63 -1.31
CA TYR A 132 -6.96 1.81 -2.36
C TYR A 132 -8.03 0.81 -2.83
N SER A 133 -8.45 0.89 -4.09
CA SER A 133 -9.56 0.07 -4.60
C SER A 133 -9.11 -1.04 -5.53
N ASP A 134 -8.16 -0.79 -6.41
CA ASP A 134 -7.76 -1.71 -7.48
C ASP A 134 -6.33 -2.21 -7.34
N CYS A 135 -6.19 -3.53 -7.12
CA CYS A 135 -4.89 -4.18 -7.02
C CYS A 135 -4.18 -4.26 -8.38
N HIS A 136 -4.92 -4.38 -9.49
CA HIS A 136 -4.33 -4.45 -10.82
C HIS A 136 -3.64 -3.15 -11.17
N ASP A 137 -4.36 -2.03 -11.08
CA ASP A 137 -3.83 -0.71 -11.42
C ASP A 137 -2.64 -0.33 -10.54
N THR A 138 -2.74 -0.62 -9.24
CA THR A 138 -1.62 -0.38 -8.30
C THR A 138 -0.40 -1.24 -8.64
N SER A 139 -0.60 -2.53 -8.93
CA SER A 139 0.49 -3.42 -9.34
C SER A 139 1.16 -2.93 -10.62
N MET A 140 0.38 -2.54 -11.63
CA MET A 140 0.88 -1.99 -12.89
C MET A 140 1.66 -0.70 -12.69
N LEU A 141 1.19 0.19 -11.80
CA LEU A 141 1.88 1.43 -11.47
C LEU A 141 3.25 1.15 -10.84
N ILE A 142 3.32 0.25 -9.85
CA ILE A 142 4.58 -0.13 -9.20
C ILE A 142 5.54 -0.74 -10.21
N GLN A 143 5.07 -1.65 -11.06
CA GLN A 143 5.88 -2.27 -12.11
C GLN A 143 6.41 -1.23 -13.11
N ASN A 144 5.58 -0.25 -13.52
CA ASN A 144 6.01 0.84 -14.39
C ASN A 144 7.09 1.71 -13.75
N VAL A 145 6.96 2.01 -12.45
CA VAL A 145 8.00 2.76 -11.71
C VAL A 145 9.31 1.98 -11.70
N ILE A 146 9.27 0.67 -11.48
CA ILE A 146 10.47 -0.20 -11.50
C ILE A 146 11.11 -0.21 -12.89
N ILE A 147 10.30 -0.33 -13.95
CA ILE A 147 10.79 -0.36 -15.34
C ILE A 147 11.44 0.97 -15.74
N GLN A 148 10.85 2.09 -15.31
CA GLN A 148 11.35 3.43 -15.64
C GLN A 148 12.59 3.85 -14.84
N ASN A 149 12.95 3.11 -13.78
CA ASN A 149 14.06 3.44 -12.90
C ASN A 149 14.97 2.23 -12.73
N GLU A 150 15.91 2.06 -13.66
CA GLU A 150 16.80 0.90 -13.73
C GLU A 150 17.65 0.69 -12.46
N CYS A 151 17.88 1.72 -11.66
CA CYS A 151 18.56 1.60 -10.37
C CYS A 151 17.77 0.83 -9.32
N ILE A 152 16.48 0.58 -9.52
CA ILE A 152 15.66 -0.17 -8.58
C ILE A 152 15.91 -1.68 -8.73
N ASP A 153 16.21 -2.33 -7.59
CA ASP A 153 16.33 -3.78 -7.54
C ASP A 153 14.94 -4.43 -7.49
N LYS A 154 14.48 -4.94 -8.60
CA LYS A 154 13.19 -5.63 -8.74
C LYS A 154 13.02 -6.88 -7.85
N LYS A 155 14.10 -7.41 -7.28
CA LYS A 155 14.05 -8.53 -6.34
C LYS A 155 13.89 -8.08 -4.89
N ASN A 156 14.11 -6.80 -4.61
CA ASN A 156 14.06 -6.24 -3.26
C ASN A 156 12.99 -5.14 -3.16
N ILE A 157 11.73 -5.51 -3.42
CA ILE A 157 10.58 -4.62 -3.26
C ILE A 157 9.89 -4.93 -1.93
N VAL A 158 9.68 -3.91 -1.11
CA VAL A 158 9.07 -4.01 0.22
C VAL A 158 7.81 -3.17 0.26
N ALA A 159 6.67 -3.76 0.58
CA ALA A 159 5.44 -3.02 0.87
C ALA A 159 5.42 -2.62 2.36
N PHE A 160 5.07 -1.38 2.64
CA PHE A 160 4.87 -0.89 4.00
C PHE A 160 3.53 -0.18 4.09
N GLY A 161 2.69 -0.60 5.03
CA GLY A 161 1.38 -0.01 5.21
C GLY A 161 1.00 0.18 6.68
N HIS A 162 0.14 1.17 6.91
CA HIS A 162 -0.49 1.43 8.20
C HIS A 162 -2.00 1.42 8.06
N SER A 163 -2.70 0.82 9.02
CA SER A 163 -4.16 0.83 9.05
C SER A 163 -4.76 0.28 7.74
N GLN A 164 -5.53 1.07 7.01
CA GLN A 164 -6.04 0.71 5.69
C GLN A 164 -4.91 0.39 4.69
N GLY A 165 -3.80 1.12 4.74
CA GLY A 165 -2.63 0.82 3.91
C GLY A 165 -1.99 -0.52 4.26
N ALA A 166 -2.01 -0.91 5.54
CA ALA A 166 -1.56 -2.23 5.99
C ALA A 166 -2.46 -3.35 5.48
N TYR A 167 -3.79 -3.16 5.57
CA TYR A 167 -4.76 -4.04 4.94
C TYR A 167 -4.48 -4.21 3.45
N TYR A 168 -4.27 -3.08 2.76
CA TYR A 168 -4.08 -3.08 1.32
C TYR A 168 -2.74 -3.68 0.90
N ALA A 169 -1.66 -3.46 1.64
CA ALA A 169 -0.36 -4.06 1.36
C ALA A 169 -0.43 -5.60 1.38
N VAL A 170 -1.10 -6.19 2.37
CA VAL A 170 -1.32 -7.64 2.43
C VAL A 170 -2.21 -8.11 1.29
N LYS A 171 -3.32 -7.41 1.01
CA LYS A 171 -4.22 -7.71 -0.10
C LYS A 171 -3.50 -7.70 -1.44
N LEU A 172 -2.67 -6.69 -1.69
CA LEU A 172 -1.90 -6.57 -2.93
C LEU A 172 -0.84 -7.68 -3.05
N ALA A 173 -0.20 -8.06 -1.95
CA ALA A 173 0.71 -9.19 -1.92
C ALA A 173 0.01 -10.52 -2.23
N CYS A 174 -1.23 -10.71 -1.78
CA CYS A 174 -2.05 -11.87 -2.15
C CYS A 174 -2.49 -11.86 -3.62
N TYR A 175 -2.67 -10.66 -4.19
CA TYR A 175 -3.03 -10.48 -5.60
C TYR A 175 -1.83 -10.73 -6.52
N GLU A 176 -0.67 -10.10 -6.26
CA GLU A 176 0.56 -10.22 -7.03
C GLU A 176 1.74 -10.66 -6.13
N PRO A 177 1.81 -11.95 -5.79
CA PRO A 177 2.75 -12.45 -4.79
C PRO A 177 4.21 -12.42 -5.24
N ARG A 178 4.46 -12.19 -6.53
CA ARG A 178 5.83 -12.08 -7.08
C ARG A 178 6.39 -10.66 -7.01
N LEU A 179 5.55 -9.69 -6.66
CA LEU A 179 5.94 -8.29 -6.64
C LEU A 179 6.78 -7.95 -5.42
N PHE A 180 6.48 -8.55 -4.27
CA PHE A 180 7.08 -8.17 -3.01
C PHE A 180 7.96 -9.27 -2.41
N LYS A 181 9.11 -8.88 -1.93
CA LYS A 181 9.98 -9.71 -1.09
C LYS A 181 9.49 -9.72 0.35
N ALA A 182 9.03 -8.57 0.83
CA ALA A 182 8.49 -8.44 2.18
C ALA A 182 7.31 -7.48 2.25
N VAL A 183 6.48 -7.66 3.29
CA VAL A 183 5.34 -6.81 3.62
C VAL A 183 5.40 -6.44 5.09
N ILE A 184 5.30 -5.15 5.37
CA ILE A 184 5.24 -4.58 6.70
C ILE A 184 3.83 -4.03 6.91
N SER A 185 3.12 -4.56 7.90
CA SER A 185 1.74 -4.25 8.19
C SER A 185 1.61 -3.78 9.65
N GLY A 186 1.40 -2.49 9.88
CA GLY A 186 1.14 -1.92 11.19
C GLY A 186 -0.35 -1.62 11.39
N SER A 187 -0.97 -2.14 12.45
CA SER A 187 -2.42 -2.05 12.68
C SER A 187 -3.25 -2.50 11.47
N GLY A 188 -2.82 -3.58 10.81
CA GLY A 188 -3.51 -4.17 9.66
C GLY A 188 -4.60 -5.15 10.08
N TYR A 189 -5.66 -5.23 9.28
CA TYR A 189 -6.84 -6.04 9.60
C TYR A 189 -7.25 -6.98 8.46
N TYR A 190 -6.33 -7.34 7.57
CA TYR A 190 -6.61 -8.27 6.48
C TYR A 190 -6.79 -9.69 7.02
N GLN A 191 -7.90 -10.31 6.64
CA GLN A 191 -8.19 -11.72 6.95
C GLN A 191 -7.74 -12.59 5.78
N ILE A 192 -6.59 -13.24 5.94
CA ILE A 192 -6.02 -14.06 4.89
C ILE A 192 -6.75 -15.41 4.81
N THR A 193 -7.13 -15.79 3.61
CA THR A 193 -7.68 -17.13 3.34
C THR A 193 -6.57 -18.16 3.17
N HIS A 194 -6.88 -19.44 3.35
CA HIS A 194 -5.90 -20.53 3.13
C HIS A 194 -5.31 -20.51 1.71
N ARG A 195 -6.15 -20.19 0.71
CA ARG A 195 -5.70 -20.10 -0.69
C ARG A 195 -4.72 -18.95 -0.91
N GLU A 196 -4.94 -17.82 -0.27
CA GLU A 196 -4.04 -16.66 -0.33
C GLU A 196 -2.75 -16.93 0.43
N LEU A 197 -2.85 -17.56 1.62
CA LEU A 197 -1.68 -17.95 2.40
C LEU A 197 -0.70 -18.81 1.57
N LEU A 198 -1.21 -19.78 0.81
CA LEU A 198 -0.38 -20.60 -0.07
C LEU A 198 0.35 -19.80 -1.15
N LYS A 199 -0.22 -18.68 -1.61
CA LYS A 199 0.42 -17.81 -2.61
C LYS A 199 1.57 -16.98 -2.02
N VAL A 200 1.44 -16.57 -0.75
CA VAL A 200 2.38 -15.65 -0.11
C VAL A 200 3.44 -16.31 0.74
N LEU A 201 3.53 -17.65 0.73
CA LEU A 201 4.56 -18.40 1.49
C LEU A 201 6.01 -17.91 1.27
N PRO A 202 6.42 -17.46 0.07
CA PRO A 202 7.76 -16.94 -0.15
C PRO A 202 7.98 -15.53 0.41
N ILE A 203 6.91 -14.80 0.73
CA ILE A 203 6.98 -13.41 1.21
C ILE A 203 7.28 -13.40 2.70
N GLN A 204 8.12 -12.48 3.15
CA GLN A 204 8.43 -12.27 4.55
C GLN A 204 7.53 -11.17 5.13
N PHE A 205 6.96 -11.38 6.31
CA PHE A 205 6.03 -10.44 6.91
C PHE A 205 6.54 -9.92 8.25
N TRP A 206 6.37 -8.61 8.45
CA TRP A 206 6.27 -8.03 9.79
C TRP A 206 4.83 -7.59 9.98
N PHE A 207 4.09 -8.32 10.79
CA PHE A 207 2.66 -8.07 11.01
C PHE A 207 2.41 -7.65 12.45
N GLY A 208 2.12 -6.36 12.66
CA GLY A 208 1.96 -5.76 13.98
C GLY A 208 0.51 -5.43 14.30
N LEU A 209 0.05 -5.86 15.48
CA LEU A 209 -1.27 -5.56 16.04
C LEU A 209 -1.17 -5.18 17.51
N SER A 210 -2.18 -4.43 17.99
CA SER A 210 -2.32 -4.12 19.40
C SER A 210 -3.70 -4.54 19.90
N LYS A 211 -3.74 -5.27 21.06
CA LYS A 211 -4.98 -5.81 21.62
C LYS A 211 -6.00 -4.72 22.01
N ASN A 212 -5.52 -3.54 22.37
CA ASN A 212 -6.40 -2.42 22.68
C ASN A 212 -6.90 -1.63 21.48
N ASP A 213 -6.44 -1.94 20.25
CA ASP A 213 -7.02 -1.47 18.99
C ASP A 213 -8.14 -2.43 18.52
N LYS A 214 -9.22 -2.50 19.32
CA LYS A 214 -10.20 -3.59 19.30
C LYS A 214 -10.72 -3.96 17.92
N GLY A 215 -11.27 -3.01 17.16
CA GLY A 215 -11.89 -3.30 15.88
C GLY A 215 -10.89 -3.80 14.81
N ILE A 216 -9.66 -3.35 14.88
CA ILE A 216 -8.56 -3.78 14.01
C ILE A 216 -8.03 -5.14 14.47
N TYR A 217 -7.81 -5.27 15.79
CA TYR A 217 -7.28 -6.50 16.37
C TYR A 217 -8.18 -7.71 16.10
N GLU A 218 -9.48 -7.58 16.35
CA GLU A 218 -10.47 -8.65 16.14
C GLU A 218 -10.47 -9.17 14.69
N GLN A 219 -10.18 -8.31 13.73
CA GLN A 219 -10.14 -8.69 12.32
C GLN A 219 -8.78 -9.27 11.90
N GLY A 220 -7.66 -8.79 12.47
CA GLY A 220 -6.31 -9.17 12.05
C GLY A 220 -5.65 -10.27 12.87
N CYS A 221 -6.12 -10.56 14.09
CA CYS A 221 -5.44 -11.45 15.04
C CYS A 221 -5.29 -12.91 14.57
N THR A 222 -6.10 -13.36 13.63
CA THR A 222 -5.97 -14.71 13.03
C THR A 222 -4.92 -14.74 11.93
N THR A 223 -4.67 -13.64 11.24
CA THR A 223 -3.73 -13.56 10.10
C THR A 223 -2.28 -13.56 10.58
N GLY A 224 -1.95 -12.78 11.60
CA GLY A 224 -0.58 -12.66 12.10
C GLY A 224 0.09 -14.00 12.45
N PRO A 225 -0.54 -14.85 13.31
CA PRO A 225 0.00 -16.15 13.65
C PRO A 225 0.16 -17.10 12.46
N LEU A 226 -0.75 -17.03 11.48
CA LEU A 226 -0.64 -17.82 10.25
C LEU A 226 0.57 -17.42 9.41
N LEU A 227 0.77 -16.11 9.24
CA LEU A 227 1.93 -15.58 8.50
C LEU A 227 3.24 -15.92 9.21
N GLU A 228 3.33 -15.76 10.52
CA GLU A 228 4.52 -16.13 11.29
C GLU A 228 4.85 -17.62 11.21
N LYS A 229 3.82 -18.46 11.26
CA LYS A 229 3.99 -19.92 11.24
C LYS A 229 4.42 -20.45 9.87
N PHE A 230 3.88 -19.91 8.79
CA PHE A 230 4.00 -20.54 7.46
C PHE A 230 4.88 -19.76 6.50
N CYS A 231 5.06 -18.45 6.67
CA CYS A 231 5.91 -17.63 5.81
C CYS A 231 7.31 -17.50 6.42
N LYS A 232 8.34 -17.73 5.59
CA LYS A 232 9.73 -17.72 6.03
C LYS A 232 10.09 -16.37 6.69
N ASN A 233 10.83 -16.42 7.81
CA ASN A 233 11.32 -15.24 8.53
C ASN A 233 10.24 -14.21 8.92
N SER A 234 8.98 -14.59 8.91
CA SER A 234 7.90 -13.67 9.29
C SER A 234 7.84 -13.47 10.81
N VAL A 235 7.30 -12.34 11.21
CA VAL A 235 7.16 -11.93 12.61
C VAL A 235 5.73 -11.46 12.84
N TYR A 236 5.08 -12.01 13.85
CA TYR A 236 3.85 -11.48 14.40
C TYR A 236 4.16 -10.69 15.69
N ALA A 237 4.03 -9.37 15.62
CA ALA A 237 4.27 -8.47 16.74
C ALA A 237 2.94 -8.09 17.38
N GLU A 238 2.54 -8.83 18.42
CA GLU A 238 1.31 -8.58 19.17
C GLU A 238 1.59 -7.77 20.44
N TYR A 239 1.11 -6.52 20.46
CA TYR A 239 1.27 -5.61 21.59
C TYR A 239 0.03 -5.59 22.47
N GLU A 240 0.22 -5.49 23.80
CA GLU A 240 -0.91 -5.43 24.74
C GLU A 240 -1.64 -4.08 24.67
N ASN A 241 -0.91 -2.96 24.63
CA ASN A 241 -1.49 -1.63 24.82
C ASN A 241 -0.77 -0.54 24.03
N ARG A 242 -0.64 -0.71 22.71
CA ARG A 242 0.01 0.28 21.84
C ARG A 242 -0.98 1.16 21.06
N GLY A 243 -2.27 0.80 21.07
CA GLY A 243 -3.30 1.49 20.31
C GLY A 243 -3.17 1.28 18.80
N HIS A 244 -3.70 2.23 18.05
CA HIS A 244 -3.59 2.28 16.60
C HIS A 244 -2.24 2.85 16.21
N PHE A 245 -1.32 2.01 15.72
CA PHE A 245 0.07 2.38 15.53
C PHE A 245 0.62 1.99 14.17
N TRP A 246 1.70 2.60 13.79
CA TRP A 246 2.57 2.13 12.73
C TRP A 246 3.86 1.51 13.29
N VAL A 247 4.51 0.74 12.44
CA VAL A 247 5.78 0.12 12.78
C VAL A 247 6.88 1.18 12.74
N GLU A 248 7.63 1.27 13.83
CA GLU A 248 8.80 2.15 13.95
C GLU A 248 10.10 1.34 13.86
N LEU A 249 11.21 2.03 13.56
CA LEU A 249 12.47 1.34 13.29
C LEU A 249 13.04 0.58 14.47
N ASP A 250 12.80 1.06 15.68
CA ASP A 250 13.24 0.49 16.94
C ASP A 250 12.19 -0.44 17.60
N ASP A 251 11.11 -0.74 16.87
CA ASP A 251 10.10 -1.67 17.37
C ASP A 251 10.69 -3.03 17.69
N VAL A 252 10.31 -3.53 18.87
CA VAL A 252 10.62 -4.88 19.33
C VAL A 252 9.35 -5.70 19.37
N ALA A 253 9.32 -6.81 18.64
CA ALA A 253 8.18 -7.70 18.65
C ALA A 253 8.06 -8.42 20.00
N PRO A 254 6.94 -8.24 20.74
CA PRO A 254 6.71 -8.94 21.98
C PRO A 254 6.80 -10.47 21.80
N GLY A 255 7.32 -11.15 22.78
CA GLY A 255 7.47 -12.62 22.77
C GLY A 255 8.69 -13.15 22.00
N SER A 256 8.98 -12.64 20.81
CA SER A 256 10.16 -13.05 20.02
C SER A 256 11.43 -12.24 20.33
N GLY A 257 11.27 -11.00 20.84
CA GLY A 257 12.38 -10.08 21.07
C GLY A 257 13.05 -9.56 19.78
N ARG A 258 12.49 -9.83 18.60
CA ARG A 258 13.05 -9.38 17.33
C ARG A 258 12.88 -7.87 17.17
N VAL A 259 13.97 -7.18 16.83
CA VAL A 259 13.98 -5.76 16.49
C VAL A 259 13.63 -5.58 15.01
N PHE A 260 12.72 -4.64 14.72
CA PHE A 260 12.23 -4.43 13.36
C PHE A 260 13.35 -4.10 12.36
N LEU A 261 14.24 -3.17 12.73
CA LEU A 261 15.34 -2.75 11.85
C LEU A 261 16.31 -3.91 11.54
N GLU A 262 16.60 -4.76 12.52
CA GLU A 262 17.46 -5.95 12.33
C GLU A 262 16.80 -6.98 11.42
N TRP A 263 15.50 -7.19 11.63
CA TRP A 263 14.70 -8.06 10.77
C TRP A 263 14.72 -7.55 9.33
N LEU A 264 14.48 -6.25 9.12
CA LEU A 264 14.44 -5.62 7.80
C LEU A 264 15.80 -5.73 7.09
N ASP A 265 16.90 -5.43 7.79
CA ASP A 265 18.25 -5.56 7.24
C ASP A 265 18.55 -6.99 6.80
N LYS A 266 18.18 -7.97 7.63
CA LYS A 266 18.29 -9.39 7.27
C LYS A 266 17.49 -9.74 6.03
N VAL A 267 16.21 -9.30 5.95
CA VAL A 267 15.34 -9.52 4.78
C VAL A 267 15.98 -8.99 3.51
N LEU A 268 16.55 -7.79 3.55
CA LEU A 268 17.14 -7.15 2.38
C LEU A 268 18.48 -7.76 1.95
N LYS A 269 19.19 -8.43 2.86
CA LYS A 269 20.46 -9.12 2.56
C LYS A 269 20.28 -10.54 2.01
N GLU A 270 19.18 -11.17 2.30
CA GLU A 270 18.91 -12.51 1.77
C GLU A 270 18.72 -12.44 0.25
N ALA A 271 19.46 -13.25 -0.52
CA ALA A 271 19.41 -13.33 -1.98
C ALA A 271 18.17 -14.11 -2.48
#